data_1ef9bdf4087ac64f9a7b5bed0ea3a552
#
_entry.id   1ef9bdf4087ac64f9a7b5bed0ea3a552
#
_cell.length_a   1.000
_cell.length_b   1.000
_cell.length_c   1.000
_cell.angle_alpha   90.00
_cell.angle_beta   90.00
_cell.angle_gamma   90.00
#
_symmetry.space_group_name_H-M   'P 1'
#
loop_
_entity.id
_entity.type
_entity.pdbx_description
1 polymer ?
#
loop_
_entity_poly.entity_id
_entity_poly.type
_entity_poly.pdbx_seq_one_letter_code
_entity_poly.pdbx_strand_id
1 'polypeptide(L)'
;MARPKTAQPNHSLRKVAAVVATAVSGMSVYAQAAEQPKQEETITVVAAPAAQESAWGPAPTIAAKRSATATKTDTPIEKTPQSVSVVTRQEMEMRQPTTVKEALSYTPSVFSTRGSSTTYDVVTIRGFTTSTTVNTNQYLDGMKLQGNNYSEVSMDPYFLERVEVMRGPTSVLYGNSNPGGIVSMVSKRPTTEPLKEVQFKMGTDNLWQTGFDFSDAIDDDGVYSYRLTGVARSNNAQQERAEEQRYAIAPSFSWRPDDKTTFTFLSYFQNEPETGYYGWLPKEGTVEPLPNGDRLPTNFNEGAKNNTYSRNQKMVGYSFDHEFNDTFTVRQNLRFAENKTSQNSVYGYGVCTDPANSGNKQCAALAPSDK
;
A
#
# COMPACT_ATOMS: atom_id res chain seq x y z
N MET A 1 0.77 48.70 22.33
CA MET A 1 0.44 48.53 20.91
C MET A 1 1.61 47.84 20.20
N ALA A 2 1.57 46.55 20.00
CA ALA A 2 2.61 45.78 19.34
C ALA A 2 2.05 45.31 17.98
N ARG A 3 2.78 45.61 16.90
CA ARG A 3 2.44 45.21 15.53
C ARG A 3 2.72 43.70 15.33
N PRO A 4 1.89 42.96 14.59
CA PRO A 4 2.15 41.56 14.27
C PRO A 4 3.26 41.45 13.21
N LYS A 5 4.20 40.52 13.44
CA LYS A 5 5.24 40.15 12.47
C LYS A 5 4.60 39.33 11.35
N THR A 6 4.69 39.80 10.13
CA THR A 6 4.36 39.06 8.91
C THR A 6 5.38 37.94 8.68
N ALA A 7 4.90 36.70 8.56
CA ALA A 7 5.73 35.56 8.17
C ALA A 7 6.16 35.69 6.70
N GLN A 8 7.46 35.55 6.43
CA GLN A 8 8.00 35.50 5.08
C GLN A 8 7.74 34.12 4.46
N PRO A 9 7.36 34.04 3.18
CA PRO A 9 7.15 32.77 2.50
C PRO A 9 8.50 32.10 2.20
N ASN A 10 8.51 30.80 2.45
CA ASN A 10 9.66 29.91 2.31
C ASN A 10 10.15 29.80 0.86
N HIS A 11 11.39 30.20 0.59
CA HIS A 11 12.01 30.27 -0.75
C HIS A 11 12.24 28.91 -1.43
N SER A 12 12.01 27.80 -0.75
CA SER A 12 12.22 26.44 -1.30
C SER A 12 11.16 26.00 -2.31
N LEU A 13 9.92 26.47 -2.16
CA LEU A 13 8.80 26.11 -3.06
C LEU A 13 8.88 26.74 -4.46
N ARG A 14 9.58 27.88 -4.59
CA ARG A 14 9.73 28.55 -5.90
C ARG A 14 10.67 27.84 -6.87
N LYS A 15 11.61 27.04 -6.38
CA LYS A 15 12.57 26.32 -7.25
C LYS A 15 12.01 25.05 -7.87
N VAL A 16 11.04 24.41 -7.22
CA VAL A 16 10.38 23.21 -7.74
C VAL A 16 9.37 23.54 -8.83
N ALA A 17 8.66 24.67 -8.70
CA ALA A 17 7.69 25.12 -9.71
C ALA A 17 8.36 25.54 -11.04
N ALA A 18 9.60 26.02 -11.01
CA ALA A 18 10.32 26.44 -12.21
C ALA A 18 10.82 25.26 -13.08
N VAL A 19 11.11 24.11 -12.47
CA VAL A 19 11.57 22.91 -13.20
C VAL A 19 10.42 22.18 -13.90
N VAL A 20 9.22 22.21 -13.34
CA VAL A 20 8.02 21.59 -13.95
C VAL A 20 7.52 22.43 -15.14
N ALA A 21 7.61 23.76 -15.09
CA ALA A 21 7.16 24.63 -16.17
C ALA A 21 8.02 24.50 -17.44
N THR A 22 9.32 24.17 -17.31
CA THR A 22 10.23 24.03 -18.46
C THR A 22 10.07 22.70 -19.20
N ALA A 23 9.53 21.66 -18.55
CA ALA A 23 9.29 20.37 -19.18
C ALA A 23 8.01 20.31 -20.03
N VAL A 24 7.04 21.19 -19.79
CA VAL A 24 5.77 21.22 -20.53
C VAL A 24 5.84 22.06 -21.81
N SER A 25 6.81 22.98 -21.93
CA SER A 25 6.94 23.88 -23.10
C SER A 25 7.68 23.26 -24.29
N GLY A 26 8.21 22.04 -24.18
CA GLY A 26 9.00 21.38 -25.22
C GLY A 26 8.25 20.42 -26.16
N MET A 27 6.95 20.21 -26.01
CA MET A 27 6.20 19.18 -26.74
C MET A 27 5.23 19.67 -27.81
N SER A 28 5.38 20.88 -28.31
CA SER A 28 4.53 21.34 -29.41
C SER A 28 5.36 21.73 -30.60
N VAL A 29 5.81 20.80 -31.40
CA VAL A 29 6.07 20.90 -32.88
C VAL A 29 6.48 19.49 -33.37
N TYR A 30 5.59 18.84 -34.15
CA TYR A 30 5.83 18.08 -35.37
C TYR A 30 4.61 17.19 -35.65
N ALA A 31 3.65 17.81 -36.32
CA ALA A 31 2.72 17.07 -37.14
C ALA A 31 2.75 17.69 -38.56
N GLN A 32 3.43 17.04 -39.42
CA GLN A 32 3.26 17.28 -40.86
C GLN A 32 3.21 15.91 -41.56
N ALA A 33 2.01 15.60 -42.06
CA ALA A 33 1.71 14.39 -42.78
C ALA A 33 2.40 14.35 -44.14
N ALA A 34 2.98 13.20 -44.46
CA ALA A 34 3.24 12.78 -45.82
C ALA A 34 2.43 11.50 -46.07
N GLU A 35 1.45 11.58 -46.96
CA GLU A 35 0.73 10.41 -47.47
C GLU A 35 1.69 9.55 -48.27
N GLN A 36 1.78 8.27 -47.89
CA GLN A 36 2.38 7.21 -48.72
C GLN A 36 1.33 6.13 -49.00
N PRO A 37 1.39 5.44 -50.16
CA PRO A 37 0.35 4.55 -50.66
C PRO A 37 0.26 3.26 -49.84
N LYS A 38 -0.98 2.81 -49.61
CA LYS A 38 -1.31 1.56 -48.91
C LYS A 38 -0.73 0.37 -49.68
N GLN A 39 0.28 -0.28 -49.08
CA GLN A 39 0.51 -1.71 -49.30
C GLN A 39 -0.38 -2.46 -48.30
N GLU A 40 -1.18 -3.41 -48.81
CA GLU A 40 -1.88 -4.39 -47.97
C GLU A 40 -0.82 -5.34 -47.36
N GLU A 41 -0.35 -5.01 -46.18
CA GLU A 41 0.44 -5.92 -45.37
C GLU A 41 -0.51 -6.97 -44.76
N THR A 42 -0.34 -8.20 -45.18
CA THR A 42 -0.94 -9.34 -44.48
C THR A 42 -0.34 -9.40 -43.09
N ILE A 43 -1.10 -8.93 -42.08
CA ILE A 43 -0.71 -9.04 -40.68
C ILE A 43 -0.74 -10.52 -40.30
N THR A 44 0.40 -11.18 -40.44
CA THR A 44 0.59 -12.48 -39.81
C THR A 44 0.78 -12.22 -38.32
N VAL A 45 -0.29 -12.37 -37.54
CA VAL A 45 -0.20 -12.37 -36.10
C VAL A 45 0.53 -13.63 -35.67
N VAL A 46 1.86 -13.59 -35.65
CA VAL A 46 2.64 -14.55 -34.91
C VAL A 46 2.46 -14.15 -33.44
N ALA A 47 1.58 -14.86 -32.75
CA ALA A 47 1.48 -14.73 -31.31
C ALA A 47 2.88 -15.07 -30.76
N ALA A 48 3.59 -14.07 -30.26
CA ALA A 48 4.77 -14.32 -29.45
C ALA A 48 4.35 -15.28 -28.33
N PRO A 49 5.16 -16.31 -28.00
CA PRO A 49 4.82 -17.20 -26.90
C PRO A 49 4.56 -16.32 -25.68
N ALA A 50 3.31 -16.36 -25.20
CA ALA A 50 2.91 -15.56 -24.04
C ALA A 50 3.88 -15.87 -22.92
N ALA A 51 4.58 -14.87 -22.41
CA ALA A 51 5.53 -15.03 -21.31
C ALA A 51 4.83 -15.83 -20.20
N GLN A 52 5.44 -16.93 -19.80
CA GLN A 52 4.82 -17.81 -18.80
C GLN A 52 4.67 -17.04 -17.50
N GLU A 53 3.41 -16.90 -17.02
CA GLU A 53 3.14 -16.19 -15.76
C GLU A 53 3.95 -16.82 -14.63
N SER A 54 4.60 -15.99 -13.82
CA SER A 54 5.30 -16.38 -12.59
C SER A 54 4.49 -15.92 -11.37
N ALA A 55 4.46 -16.74 -10.35
CA ALA A 55 3.82 -16.38 -9.07
C ALA A 55 4.49 -15.18 -8.37
N TRP A 56 5.71 -14.83 -8.73
CA TRP A 56 6.46 -13.68 -8.17
C TRP A 56 6.58 -12.51 -9.16
N GLY A 57 6.05 -12.64 -10.34
CA GLY A 57 6.09 -11.63 -11.40
C GLY A 57 4.73 -11.06 -11.74
N PRO A 58 4.69 -10.20 -12.76
CA PRO A 58 3.45 -9.65 -13.25
C PRO A 58 2.53 -10.75 -13.80
N ALA A 59 1.22 -10.61 -13.50
CA ALA A 59 0.21 -11.40 -14.17
C ALA A 59 -0.09 -10.76 -15.53
N PRO A 60 -0.13 -11.52 -16.63
CA PRO A 60 -0.37 -10.97 -17.97
C PRO A 60 -1.80 -10.45 -18.17
N THR A 61 -2.70 -10.76 -17.24
CA THR A 61 -4.11 -10.35 -17.28
C THR A 61 -4.59 -9.96 -15.89
N ILE A 62 -5.80 -9.38 -15.82
CA ILE A 62 -6.46 -9.05 -14.54
C ILE A 62 -6.67 -10.27 -13.63
N ALA A 63 -6.73 -11.48 -14.20
CA ALA A 63 -6.88 -12.74 -13.48
C ALA A 63 -5.56 -13.51 -13.46
N ALA A 64 -4.96 -13.63 -12.29
CA ALA A 64 -3.77 -14.45 -12.10
C ALA A 64 -4.11 -15.94 -12.18
N LYS A 65 -3.23 -16.73 -12.82
CA LYS A 65 -3.35 -18.18 -12.95
C LYS A 65 -2.41 -18.94 -12.04
N ARG A 66 -1.41 -18.28 -11.45
CA ARG A 66 -0.38 -18.88 -10.60
C ARG A 66 -0.22 -18.13 -9.29
N SER A 67 0.12 -18.85 -8.23
CA SER A 67 0.39 -18.30 -6.90
C SER A 67 1.43 -19.15 -6.18
N ALA A 68 2.30 -18.53 -5.41
CA ALA A 68 3.22 -19.20 -4.51
C ALA A 68 2.75 -19.20 -3.05
N THR A 69 1.69 -18.48 -2.72
CA THR A 69 1.25 -18.28 -1.34
C THR A 69 0.81 -19.57 -0.67
N ALA A 70 0.13 -20.45 -1.39
CA ALA A 70 -0.40 -21.69 -0.79
C ALA A 70 0.61 -22.85 -0.75
N THR A 71 1.66 -22.83 -1.56
CA THR A 71 2.58 -23.97 -1.72
C THR A 71 4.04 -23.61 -1.50
N LYS A 72 4.37 -22.32 -1.41
CA LYS A 72 5.75 -21.78 -1.42
C LYS A 72 6.50 -22.06 -2.73
N THR A 73 5.80 -22.57 -3.75
CA THR A 73 6.32 -22.85 -5.07
C THR A 73 5.43 -22.20 -6.12
N ASP A 74 5.95 -21.99 -7.33
CA ASP A 74 5.19 -21.46 -8.44
C ASP A 74 4.18 -22.49 -8.94
N THR A 75 2.93 -22.39 -8.46
CA THR A 75 1.90 -23.41 -8.67
C THR A 75 0.67 -22.81 -9.36
N PRO A 76 0.07 -23.48 -10.36
CA PRO A 76 -1.22 -23.07 -10.88
C PRO A 76 -2.29 -23.03 -9.79
N ILE A 77 -3.07 -21.96 -9.72
CA ILE A 77 -4.10 -21.76 -8.70
C ILE A 77 -5.13 -22.88 -8.75
N GLU A 78 -5.49 -23.37 -9.94
CA GLU A 78 -6.41 -24.49 -10.14
C GLU A 78 -5.93 -25.83 -9.56
N LYS A 79 -4.62 -25.99 -9.38
CA LYS A 79 -4.00 -27.18 -8.76
C LYS A 79 -3.70 -26.99 -7.28
N THR A 80 -4.07 -25.85 -6.72
CA THR A 80 -3.79 -25.51 -5.32
C THR A 80 -4.95 -25.95 -4.45
N PRO A 81 -4.75 -26.80 -3.40
CA PRO A 81 -5.82 -27.33 -2.56
C PRO A 81 -6.30 -26.31 -1.51
N GLN A 82 -6.15 -25.04 -1.75
CA GLN A 82 -6.55 -23.94 -0.86
C GLN A 82 -7.23 -22.82 -1.63
N SER A 83 -8.11 -22.09 -0.94
CA SER A 83 -8.80 -20.95 -1.54
C SER A 83 -7.88 -19.73 -1.58
N VAL A 84 -7.38 -19.40 -2.76
CA VAL A 84 -6.56 -18.21 -3.03
C VAL A 84 -7.32 -17.24 -3.92
N SER A 85 -7.29 -15.96 -3.60
CA SER A 85 -7.66 -14.87 -4.50
C SER A 85 -6.47 -13.97 -4.71
N VAL A 86 -6.31 -13.48 -5.92
CA VAL A 86 -5.21 -12.60 -6.31
C VAL A 86 -5.78 -11.31 -6.87
N VAL A 87 -5.39 -10.19 -6.29
CA VAL A 87 -5.57 -8.85 -6.86
C VAL A 87 -4.28 -8.52 -7.60
N THR A 88 -4.36 -8.46 -8.92
CA THR A 88 -3.20 -8.25 -9.79
C THR A 88 -2.81 -6.77 -9.85
N ARG A 89 -1.60 -6.48 -10.33
CA ARG A 89 -1.16 -5.12 -10.62
C ARG A 89 -2.15 -4.41 -11.56
N GLN A 90 -2.57 -5.08 -12.63
CA GLN A 90 -3.52 -4.51 -13.59
C GLN A 90 -4.85 -4.13 -12.91
N GLU A 91 -5.38 -4.96 -12.00
CA GLU A 91 -6.57 -4.62 -11.23
C GLU A 91 -6.32 -3.42 -10.30
N MET A 92 -5.16 -3.37 -9.62
CA MET A 92 -4.79 -2.23 -8.78
C MET A 92 -4.62 -0.94 -9.60
N GLU A 93 -4.07 -1.01 -10.80
CA GLU A 93 -3.94 0.14 -11.72
C GLU A 93 -5.30 0.66 -12.18
N MET A 94 -6.28 -0.21 -12.43
CA MET A 94 -7.65 0.21 -12.78
C MET A 94 -8.39 0.85 -11.61
N ARG A 95 -8.18 0.37 -10.40
CA ARG A 95 -8.91 0.80 -9.19
C ARG A 95 -8.18 1.87 -8.40
N GLN A 96 -6.87 2.02 -8.60
CA GLN A 96 -6.02 3.02 -7.99
C GLN A 96 -6.07 3.07 -6.44
N PRO A 97 -5.99 1.93 -5.73
CA PRO A 97 -6.01 1.90 -4.28
C PRO A 97 -4.77 2.59 -3.71
N THR A 98 -4.93 3.26 -2.58
CA THR A 98 -3.84 3.92 -1.84
C THR A 98 -3.32 3.09 -0.67
N THR A 99 -4.09 2.06 -0.28
CA THR A 99 -3.77 1.15 0.83
C THR A 99 -4.05 -0.30 0.43
N VAL A 100 -3.41 -1.24 1.11
CA VAL A 100 -3.66 -2.68 0.89
C VAL A 100 -5.10 -3.05 1.24
N LYS A 101 -5.69 -2.44 2.27
CA LYS A 101 -7.10 -2.65 2.62
C LYS A 101 -8.03 -2.23 1.49
N GLU A 102 -7.75 -1.12 0.80
CA GLU A 102 -8.54 -0.69 -0.37
C GLU A 102 -8.35 -1.64 -1.55
N ALA A 103 -7.13 -2.11 -1.80
CA ALA A 103 -6.87 -3.11 -2.83
C ALA A 103 -7.73 -4.37 -2.63
N LEU A 104 -7.96 -4.76 -1.38
CA LEU A 104 -8.72 -5.97 -1.02
C LEU A 104 -10.21 -5.75 -0.83
N SER A 105 -10.75 -4.53 -0.99
CA SER A 105 -12.14 -4.19 -0.66
C SER A 105 -13.21 -4.98 -1.44
N TYR A 106 -12.88 -5.55 -2.60
CA TYR A 106 -13.77 -6.40 -3.40
C TYR A 106 -13.43 -7.90 -3.31
N THR A 107 -12.48 -8.26 -2.44
CA THR A 107 -12.08 -9.67 -2.30
C THR A 107 -13.11 -10.43 -1.44
N PRO A 108 -13.70 -11.53 -1.93
CA PRO A 108 -14.70 -12.29 -1.18
C PRO A 108 -14.19 -12.76 0.18
N SER A 109 -15.06 -12.71 1.21
CA SER A 109 -14.75 -13.08 2.60
C SER A 109 -13.68 -12.23 3.28
N VAL A 110 -13.34 -11.09 2.70
CA VAL A 110 -12.45 -10.09 3.29
C VAL A 110 -13.27 -8.87 3.69
N PHE A 111 -13.07 -8.43 4.92
CA PHE A 111 -13.58 -7.17 5.41
C PHE A 111 -12.38 -6.26 5.70
N SER A 112 -12.24 -5.23 4.88
CA SER A 112 -11.05 -4.37 4.86
C SER A 112 -11.31 -2.97 5.41
N THR A 113 -12.54 -2.66 5.81
CA THR A 113 -12.92 -1.39 6.42
C THR A 113 -13.16 -1.58 7.90
N ARG A 114 -12.26 -1.14 8.74
CA ARG A 114 -12.45 -1.15 10.19
C ARG A 114 -12.37 0.24 10.74
N GLY A 115 -13.49 0.69 11.29
CA GLY A 115 -13.57 1.95 12.01
C GLY A 115 -13.22 3.18 11.18
N SER A 116 -13.10 4.28 11.85
CA SER A 116 -12.81 5.58 11.27
C SER A 116 -11.31 5.89 11.17
N SER A 117 -10.44 5.04 11.72
CA SER A 117 -8.99 5.27 11.65
C SER A 117 -8.43 4.95 10.28
N THR A 118 -7.69 5.88 9.68
CA THR A 118 -6.98 5.70 8.42
C THR A 118 -5.55 5.17 8.61
N THR A 119 -5.07 5.21 9.84
CA THR A 119 -3.69 4.90 10.22
C THR A 119 -3.28 3.43 10.01
N TYR A 120 -4.24 2.48 10.06
CA TYR A 120 -3.96 1.06 10.05
C TYR A 120 -4.56 0.34 8.83
N ASP A 121 -3.80 -0.61 8.29
CA ASP A 121 -4.22 -1.53 7.22
C ASP A 121 -4.81 -2.83 7.79
N VAL A 122 -5.80 -2.71 8.66
CA VAL A 122 -6.44 -3.89 9.27
C VAL A 122 -7.32 -4.63 8.27
N VAL A 123 -7.04 -5.91 8.09
CA VAL A 123 -7.79 -6.81 7.21
C VAL A 123 -8.37 -7.96 8.02
N THR A 124 -9.68 -8.16 7.93
CA THR A 124 -10.42 -9.26 8.55
C THR A 124 -10.76 -10.31 7.50
N ILE A 125 -10.39 -11.57 7.72
CA ILE A 125 -10.66 -12.67 6.80
C ILE A 125 -11.58 -13.67 7.50
N ARG A 126 -12.75 -13.97 6.89
CA ARG A 126 -13.77 -14.88 7.45
C ARG A 126 -14.18 -14.54 8.89
N GLY A 127 -14.23 -13.25 9.23
CA GLY A 127 -14.57 -12.77 10.58
C GLY A 127 -13.41 -12.76 11.58
N PHE A 128 -12.26 -13.33 11.23
CA PHE A 128 -11.07 -13.28 12.08
C PHE A 128 -10.27 -12.02 11.77
N THR A 129 -10.31 -11.09 12.68
CA THR A 129 -9.53 -9.85 12.61
C THR A 129 -8.11 -10.11 13.11
N THR A 130 -7.14 -9.42 12.52
CA THR A 130 -5.87 -9.22 13.19
C THR A 130 -6.16 -8.41 14.43
N SER A 131 -6.19 -9.10 15.55
CA SER A 131 -6.35 -8.41 16.83
C SER A 131 -5.15 -7.52 17.04
N THR A 132 -5.45 -6.38 17.58
CA THR A 132 -4.62 -5.32 18.07
C THR A 132 -3.38 -5.75 18.86
N THR A 133 -3.10 -6.99 19.11
CA THR A 133 -2.07 -7.29 20.09
C THR A 133 -0.85 -8.03 19.62
N VAL A 134 -0.82 -8.82 18.57
CA VAL A 134 0.45 -9.54 18.25
C VAL A 134 0.54 -10.20 16.87
N ASN A 135 -0.53 -10.37 16.13
CA ASN A 135 -0.50 -11.20 14.93
C ASN A 135 -1.04 -10.46 13.71
N THR A 136 -0.18 -9.75 13.03
CA THR A 136 -0.53 -9.37 11.66
C THR A 136 -0.68 -10.66 10.86
N ASN A 137 -1.69 -10.72 10.00
CA ASN A 137 -1.84 -11.78 9.01
C ASN A 137 -1.24 -11.37 7.66
N GLN A 138 -0.37 -10.37 7.66
CA GLN A 138 0.23 -9.80 6.46
C GLN A 138 1.66 -10.31 6.27
N TYR A 139 1.96 -10.67 5.04
CA TYR A 139 3.24 -11.18 4.59
C TYR A 139 3.70 -10.40 3.35
N LEU A 140 4.98 -10.13 3.25
CA LEU A 140 5.62 -9.55 2.08
C LEU A 140 6.71 -10.48 1.60
N ASP A 141 6.68 -10.89 0.34
CA ASP A 141 7.63 -11.83 -0.27
C ASP A 141 7.81 -13.12 0.55
N GLY A 142 6.69 -13.65 1.08
CA GLY A 142 6.65 -14.88 1.86
C GLY A 142 7.10 -14.76 3.31
N MET A 143 7.55 -13.59 3.77
CA MET A 143 7.98 -13.31 5.14
C MET A 143 6.96 -12.45 5.87
N LYS A 144 6.67 -12.80 7.14
CA LYS A 144 5.72 -12.08 7.98
C LYS A 144 6.16 -10.63 8.18
N LEU A 145 5.22 -9.70 8.01
CA LEU A 145 5.39 -8.32 8.44
C LEU A 145 5.13 -8.26 9.95
N GLN A 146 6.13 -7.83 10.69
CA GLN A 146 6.04 -7.71 12.13
C GLN A 146 5.57 -6.30 12.51
N GLY A 147 4.70 -6.21 13.47
CA GLY A 147 4.19 -4.97 14.02
C GLY A 147 3.50 -5.22 15.35
N ASN A 148 3.15 -4.15 16.02
CA ASN A 148 2.31 -4.17 17.22
C ASN A 148 1.14 -3.21 17.03
N ASN A 149 0.26 -3.11 18.04
CA ASN A 149 -0.95 -2.27 18.04
C ASN A 149 -0.77 -0.84 17.55
N TYR A 150 0.40 -0.26 17.74
CA TYR A 150 0.67 1.15 17.51
C TYR A 150 1.77 1.35 16.46
N SER A 151 2.34 0.25 15.95
CA SER A 151 3.47 0.26 15.02
C SER A 151 3.28 -0.79 13.94
N GLU A 152 2.15 -0.74 13.23
CA GLU A 152 1.91 -1.60 12.07
C GLU A 152 2.72 -1.12 10.86
N VAL A 153 3.23 -2.09 10.12
CA VAL A 153 3.84 -1.85 8.80
C VAL A 153 2.70 -1.62 7.80
N SER A 154 2.76 -0.52 7.07
CA SER A 154 1.84 -0.21 5.97
C SER A 154 2.61 -0.25 4.67
N MET A 155 2.09 -0.99 3.69
CA MET A 155 2.64 -1.06 2.34
C MET A 155 1.77 -0.27 1.38
N ASP A 156 2.41 0.50 0.50
CA ASP A 156 1.69 1.14 -0.57
C ASP A 156 1.52 0.18 -1.76
N PRO A 157 0.29 -0.04 -2.26
CA PRO A 157 0.05 -0.92 -3.41
C PRO A 157 0.85 -0.57 -4.66
N TYR A 158 1.30 0.67 -4.81
CA TYR A 158 2.14 1.09 -5.92
C TYR A 158 3.46 0.34 -6.03
N PHE A 159 3.97 -0.20 -4.92
CA PHE A 159 5.20 -0.99 -4.86
C PHE A 159 4.98 -2.50 -5.00
N LEU A 160 3.73 -2.92 -5.16
CA LEU A 160 3.34 -4.32 -5.21
C LEU A 160 3.02 -4.77 -6.62
N GLU A 161 3.42 -5.98 -6.94
CA GLU A 161 3.06 -6.67 -8.19
C GLU A 161 1.69 -7.33 -8.07
N ARG A 162 1.37 -7.86 -6.88
CA ARG A 162 0.08 -8.48 -6.56
C ARG A 162 -0.16 -8.51 -5.05
N VAL A 163 -1.42 -8.60 -4.68
CA VAL A 163 -1.87 -8.88 -3.31
C VAL A 163 -2.72 -10.13 -3.33
N GLU A 164 -2.33 -11.13 -2.57
CA GLU A 164 -2.97 -12.42 -2.52
C GLU A 164 -3.64 -12.66 -1.16
N VAL A 165 -4.83 -13.25 -1.16
CA VAL A 165 -5.53 -13.68 0.06
C VAL A 165 -5.67 -15.18 0.02
N MET A 166 -4.99 -15.87 0.94
CA MET A 166 -5.18 -17.29 1.19
C MET A 166 -6.08 -17.47 2.41
N ARG A 167 -7.17 -18.19 2.25
CA ARG A 167 -8.21 -18.40 3.28
C ARG A 167 -8.07 -19.72 3.95
N GLY A 168 -8.31 -19.74 5.25
CA GLY A 168 -8.25 -20.94 6.09
C GLY A 168 -6.95 -21.09 6.85
N PRO A 169 -6.72 -22.23 7.52
CA PRO A 169 -5.53 -22.44 8.33
C PRO A 169 -4.27 -22.51 7.50
N THR A 170 -3.30 -21.65 7.83
CA THR A 170 -2.05 -21.48 7.09
C THR A 170 -0.82 -21.85 7.90
N SER A 171 -1.00 -22.31 9.14
CA SER A 171 0.05 -22.53 10.11
C SER A 171 1.13 -23.55 9.68
N VAL A 172 0.79 -24.48 8.82
CA VAL A 172 1.76 -25.47 8.27
C VAL A 172 2.90 -24.80 7.53
N LEU A 173 2.61 -23.74 6.78
CA LEU A 173 3.60 -23.04 5.93
C LEU A 173 4.05 -21.68 6.51
N TYR A 174 3.23 -21.12 7.39
CA TYR A 174 3.40 -19.75 7.87
C TYR A 174 3.54 -19.62 9.38
N GLY A 175 3.55 -20.76 10.10
CA GLY A 175 3.69 -20.80 11.55
C GLY A 175 2.48 -20.19 12.26
N ASN A 176 2.71 -19.40 13.30
CA ASN A 176 1.64 -18.75 14.04
C ASN A 176 0.92 -17.74 13.15
N SER A 177 -0.23 -18.13 12.63
CA SER A 177 -1.06 -17.33 11.73
C SER A 177 -2.52 -17.34 12.19
N ASN A 178 -3.30 -16.37 11.71
CA ASN A 178 -4.72 -16.26 11.99
C ASN A 178 -5.49 -17.39 11.29
N PRO A 179 -6.45 -18.08 11.98
CA PRO A 179 -7.21 -19.17 11.38
C PRO A 179 -8.09 -18.76 10.19
N GLY A 180 -8.43 -17.50 10.06
CA GLY A 180 -9.17 -16.97 8.90
C GLY A 180 -8.37 -17.00 7.61
N GLY A 181 -7.06 -16.86 7.69
CA GLY A 181 -6.15 -16.81 6.55
C GLY A 181 -5.10 -15.71 6.65
N ILE A 182 -4.40 -15.50 5.55
CA ILE A 182 -3.32 -14.50 5.42
C ILE A 182 -3.49 -13.62 4.18
N VAL A 183 -2.92 -12.43 4.25
CA VAL A 183 -2.66 -11.52 3.12
C VAL A 183 -1.20 -11.65 2.76
N SER A 184 -0.88 -12.01 1.53
CA SER A 184 0.46 -12.12 1.01
C SER A 184 0.67 -11.09 -0.10
N MET A 185 1.68 -10.27 0.04
CA MET A 185 2.04 -9.24 -0.91
C MET A 185 3.33 -9.65 -1.62
N VAL A 186 3.41 -9.33 -2.90
CA VAL A 186 4.60 -9.56 -3.72
C VAL A 186 5.13 -8.22 -4.19
N SER A 187 6.39 -7.95 -3.86
CA SER A 187 7.09 -6.73 -4.27
C SER A 187 7.33 -6.70 -5.78
N LYS A 188 7.30 -5.52 -6.37
CA LYS A 188 7.80 -5.28 -7.72
C LYS A 188 9.28 -5.64 -7.79
N ARG A 189 9.66 -6.39 -8.84
CA ARG A 189 11.03 -6.85 -9.07
C ARG A 189 11.58 -6.26 -10.37
N PRO A 190 12.91 -6.15 -10.52
CA PRO A 190 13.53 -5.74 -11.77
C PRO A 190 13.09 -6.60 -12.96
N THR A 191 12.83 -5.93 -14.08
CA THR A 191 12.53 -6.53 -15.37
C THR A 191 13.69 -6.34 -16.33
N THR A 192 13.85 -7.24 -17.30
CA THR A 192 14.79 -7.06 -18.42
C THR A 192 14.18 -6.22 -19.53
N GLU A 193 12.85 -6.18 -19.61
CA GLU A 193 12.12 -5.31 -20.52
C GLU A 193 12.12 -3.89 -19.98
N PRO A 194 12.42 -2.86 -20.81
CA PRO A 194 12.40 -1.47 -20.40
C PRO A 194 11.02 -1.03 -19.91
N LEU A 195 10.93 -0.56 -18.67
CA LEU A 195 9.75 0.07 -18.09
C LEU A 195 10.08 1.52 -17.73
N LYS A 196 9.31 2.46 -18.25
CA LYS A 196 9.46 3.90 -17.98
C LYS A 196 8.09 4.50 -17.75
N GLU A 197 7.69 4.57 -16.50
CA GLU A 197 6.39 5.10 -16.09
C GLU A 197 6.57 6.32 -15.19
N VAL A 198 5.81 7.37 -15.47
CA VAL A 198 5.60 8.50 -14.57
C VAL A 198 4.11 8.76 -14.51
N GLN A 199 3.56 8.85 -13.32
CA GLN A 199 2.16 9.16 -13.13
C GLN A 199 1.97 10.39 -12.25
N PHE A 200 0.90 11.10 -12.51
CA PHE A 200 0.43 12.20 -11.68
C PHE A 200 -1.07 12.07 -11.47
N LYS A 201 -1.53 12.22 -10.24
CA LYS A 201 -2.95 12.19 -9.88
C LYS A 201 -3.33 13.41 -9.08
N MET A 202 -4.54 13.90 -9.31
CA MET A 202 -5.21 14.90 -8.49
C MET A 202 -6.65 14.45 -8.24
N GLY A 203 -7.21 14.82 -7.11
CA GLY A 203 -8.56 14.42 -6.74
C GLY A 203 -9.20 15.34 -5.71
N THR A 204 -10.34 14.90 -5.20
CA THR A 204 -11.00 15.52 -4.06
C THR A 204 -10.12 15.45 -2.82
N ASP A 205 -10.51 16.17 -1.76
CA ASP A 205 -9.80 16.19 -0.48
C ASP A 205 -8.34 16.63 -0.59
N ASN A 206 -8.06 17.55 -1.52
CA ASN A 206 -6.72 18.06 -1.84
C ASN A 206 -5.73 16.94 -2.22
N LEU A 207 -6.21 15.83 -2.75
CA LEU A 207 -5.35 14.75 -3.19
C LEU A 207 -4.43 15.21 -4.31
N TRP A 208 -3.14 15.02 -4.11
CA TRP A 208 -2.14 14.99 -5.15
C TRP A 208 -1.21 13.80 -4.94
N GLN A 209 -0.84 13.16 -6.02
CA GLN A 209 0.15 12.10 -6.01
C GLN A 209 1.02 12.20 -7.24
N THR A 210 2.31 12.01 -7.08
CA THR A 210 3.24 11.72 -8.17
C THR A 210 3.91 10.38 -7.91
N GLY A 211 4.08 9.60 -8.96
CA GLY A 211 4.77 8.31 -8.90
C GLY A 211 5.66 8.11 -10.12
N PHE A 212 6.68 7.31 -9.96
CA PHE A 212 7.52 6.85 -11.06
C PHE A 212 7.91 5.38 -10.84
N ASP A 213 8.13 4.68 -11.95
CA ASP A 213 8.55 3.28 -11.96
C ASP A 213 9.45 3.06 -13.18
N PHE A 214 10.74 2.90 -12.92
CA PHE A 214 11.76 2.69 -13.94
C PHE A 214 12.43 1.34 -13.72
N SER A 215 12.48 0.53 -14.76
CA SER A 215 13.17 -0.76 -14.74
C SER A 215 13.79 -1.03 -16.10
N ASP A 216 14.97 -1.63 -16.11
CA ASP A 216 15.65 -2.01 -17.34
C ASP A 216 16.75 -3.04 -17.06
N ALA A 217 17.22 -3.71 -18.09
CA ALA A 217 18.50 -4.40 -18.07
C ALA A 217 19.65 -3.37 -18.01
N ILE A 218 20.75 -3.73 -17.33
CA ILE A 218 21.96 -2.89 -17.27
C ILE A 218 22.92 -3.29 -18.38
N ASP A 219 22.88 -4.56 -18.77
CA ASP A 219 23.72 -5.18 -19.80
C ASP A 219 22.87 -5.78 -20.91
N ASP A 220 23.47 -5.97 -22.08
CA ASP A 220 22.78 -6.49 -23.27
C ASP A 220 22.29 -7.94 -23.11
N ASP A 221 22.94 -8.72 -22.25
CA ASP A 221 22.59 -10.12 -21.97
C ASP A 221 21.48 -10.27 -20.91
N GLY A 222 21.08 -9.16 -20.24
CA GLY A 222 20.05 -9.15 -19.20
C GLY A 222 20.46 -9.86 -17.89
N VAL A 223 21.76 -10.05 -17.69
CA VAL A 223 22.32 -10.65 -16.46
C VAL A 223 22.06 -9.75 -15.26
N TYR A 224 22.18 -8.45 -15.44
CA TYR A 224 21.92 -7.45 -14.44
C TYR A 224 20.71 -6.60 -14.82
N SER A 225 19.82 -6.41 -13.87
CA SER A 225 18.68 -5.51 -14.07
C SER A 225 18.40 -4.71 -12.80
N TYR A 226 17.81 -3.54 -12.96
CA TYR A 226 17.42 -2.66 -11.87
C TYR A 226 15.95 -2.28 -11.96
N ARG A 227 15.37 -1.89 -10.82
CA ARG A 227 14.10 -1.19 -10.75
C ARG A 227 14.15 -0.13 -9.69
N LEU A 228 13.61 1.02 -10.01
CA LEU A 228 13.48 2.15 -9.10
C LEU A 228 12.03 2.62 -9.14
N THR A 229 11.29 2.35 -8.06
CA THR A 229 9.90 2.78 -7.89
C THR A 229 9.82 3.84 -6.81
N GLY A 230 9.02 4.88 -7.01
CA GLY A 230 8.83 5.93 -6.02
C GLY A 230 7.44 6.53 -6.06
N VAL A 231 6.96 6.99 -4.90
CA VAL A 231 5.69 7.71 -4.77
C VAL A 231 5.80 8.84 -3.75
N ALA A 232 5.18 9.96 -4.06
CA ALA A 232 4.90 11.04 -3.12
C ALA A 232 3.41 11.38 -3.20
N ARG A 233 2.72 11.39 -2.06
CA ARG A 233 1.28 11.64 -1.96
C ARG A 233 0.96 12.50 -0.76
N SER A 234 -0.06 13.37 -0.91
CA SER A 234 -0.71 14.07 0.19
C SER A 234 -2.20 14.21 -0.12
N ASN A 235 -3.03 14.02 0.89
CA ASN A 235 -4.47 14.24 0.84
C ASN A 235 -5.00 14.57 2.24
N ASN A 236 -6.16 15.20 2.29
CA ASN A 236 -6.92 15.30 3.53
C ASN A 236 -7.64 13.97 3.79
N ALA A 237 -7.76 13.57 5.04
CA ALA A 237 -8.67 12.50 5.42
C ALA A 237 -10.13 13.00 5.43
N GLN A 238 -11.09 12.09 5.53
CA GLN A 238 -12.50 12.45 5.67
C GLN A 238 -12.77 13.30 6.92
N GLN A 239 -12.06 13.02 8.00
CA GLN A 239 -12.19 13.76 9.26
C GLN A 239 -11.45 15.10 9.18
N GLU A 240 -12.08 16.14 9.71
CA GLU A 240 -11.47 17.47 9.78
C GLU A 240 -10.11 17.44 10.48
N ARG A 241 -9.17 18.27 10.02
CA ARG A 241 -7.84 18.43 10.63
C ARG A 241 -6.98 17.17 10.63
N ALA A 242 -7.25 16.24 9.73
CA ALA A 242 -6.45 15.05 9.55
C ALA A 242 -5.91 15.01 8.10
N GLU A 243 -4.62 14.85 7.97
CA GLU A 243 -3.91 14.78 6.69
C GLU A 243 -3.17 13.45 6.59
N GLU A 244 -3.06 12.95 5.37
CA GLU A 244 -2.27 11.77 5.03
C GLU A 244 -1.15 12.18 4.10
N GLN A 245 0.09 11.91 4.49
CA GLN A 245 1.26 12.23 3.69
C GLN A 245 2.16 11.00 3.60
N ARG A 246 2.56 10.63 2.40
CA ARG A 246 3.43 9.48 2.17
C ARG A 246 4.50 9.80 1.13
N TYR A 247 5.74 9.51 1.48
CA TYR A 247 6.91 9.56 0.62
C TYR A 247 7.59 8.21 0.69
N ALA A 248 7.69 7.50 -0.43
CA ALA A 248 8.30 6.19 -0.43
C ALA A 248 9.13 5.96 -1.70
N ILE A 249 10.18 5.15 -1.55
CA ILE A 249 11.08 4.75 -2.63
C ILE A 249 11.55 3.31 -2.40
N ALA A 250 11.63 2.54 -3.48
CA ALA A 250 12.04 1.13 -3.46
C ALA A 250 13.04 0.84 -4.59
N PRO A 251 14.33 1.11 -4.37
CA PRO A 251 15.37 0.62 -5.27
C PRO A 251 15.54 -0.90 -5.12
N SER A 252 15.67 -1.59 -6.23
CA SER A 252 15.93 -3.01 -6.30
C SER A 252 16.88 -3.36 -7.45
N PHE A 253 17.53 -4.50 -7.33
CA PHE A 253 18.54 -4.96 -8.27
C PHE A 253 18.45 -6.48 -8.38
N SER A 254 18.57 -7.02 -9.60
CA SER A 254 18.63 -8.46 -9.84
C SER A 254 19.88 -8.84 -10.60
N TRP A 255 20.43 -9.99 -10.22
CA TRP A 255 21.53 -10.67 -10.88
C TRP A 255 21.10 -12.08 -11.28
N ARG A 256 21.16 -12.39 -12.58
CA ARG A 256 20.77 -13.66 -13.19
C ARG A 256 21.87 -14.13 -14.12
N PRO A 257 22.94 -14.76 -13.56
CA PRO A 257 24.09 -15.19 -14.36
C PRO A 257 23.77 -16.33 -15.33
N ASP A 258 22.69 -17.07 -15.06
CA ASP A 258 22.20 -18.18 -15.84
C ASP A 258 20.69 -18.39 -15.59
N ASP A 259 20.07 -19.33 -16.31
CA ASP A 259 18.64 -19.65 -16.19
C ASP A 259 18.28 -20.31 -14.85
N LYS A 260 19.24 -20.76 -14.06
CA LYS A 260 19.05 -21.50 -12.81
C LYS A 260 19.26 -20.65 -11.58
N THR A 261 19.93 -19.52 -11.70
CA THR A 261 20.34 -18.68 -10.55
C THR A 261 19.70 -17.31 -10.65
N THR A 262 18.99 -16.93 -9.62
CA THR A 262 18.46 -15.55 -9.48
C THR A 262 18.75 -15.02 -8.09
N PHE A 263 19.44 -13.90 -8.01
CA PHE A 263 19.59 -13.12 -6.80
C PHE A 263 18.89 -11.76 -7.00
N THR A 264 17.97 -11.40 -6.10
CA THR A 264 17.29 -10.12 -6.16
C THR A 264 17.43 -9.39 -4.83
N PHE A 265 18.11 -8.27 -4.84
CA PHE A 265 18.14 -7.32 -3.73
C PHE A 265 16.86 -6.48 -3.77
N LEU A 266 16.21 -6.35 -2.60
CA LEU A 266 14.96 -5.60 -2.44
C LEU A 266 15.11 -4.60 -1.30
N SER A 267 14.65 -3.38 -1.50
CA SER A 267 14.57 -2.40 -0.43
C SER A 267 13.30 -1.58 -0.52
N TYR A 268 12.88 -1.03 0.62
CA TYR A 268 11.72 -0.16 0.73
C TYR A 268 11.95 0.85 1.84
N PHE A 269 11.84 2.11 1.53
CA PHE A 269 11.96 3.22 2.47
C PHE A 269 10.70 4.07 2.37
N GLN A 270 10.03 4.29 3.51
CA GLN A 270 8.80 5.08 3.58
C GLN A 270 8.86 6.04 4.75
N ASN A 271 8.44 7.27 4.50
CA ASN A 271 8.22 8.28 5.51
C ASN A 271 6.80 8.83 5.39
N GLU A 272 6.07 8.78 6.48
CA GLU A 272 4.72 9.34 6.62
C GLU A 272 4.75 10.37 7.75
N PRO A 273 4.96 11.65 7.45
CA PRO A 273 4.91 12.72 8.46
C PRO A 273 3.54 12.82 9.12
N GLU A 274 2.46 12.56 8.36
CA GLU A 274 1.09 12.51 8.81
C GLU A 274 0.42 11.24 8.25
N THR A 275 -0.15 10.41 9.13
CA THR A 275 -0.78 9.14 8.75
C THR A 275 -2.30 9.18 8.75
N GLY A 276 -2.88 10.37 8.88
CA GLY A 276 -4.32 10.57 8.87
C GLY A 276 -4.96 10.56 10.26
N TYR A 277 -6.19 10.10 10.31
CA TYR A 277 -7.03 10.14 11.50
C TYR A 277 -6.86 8.88 12.36
N TYR A 278 -6.70 9.11 13.66
CA TYR A 278 -6.77 8.08 14.68
C TYR A 278 -7.82 8.45 15.72
N GLY A 279 -8.93 7.72 15.74
CA GLY A 279 -10.02 7.97 16.67
C GLY A 279 -11.13 6.93 16.56
N TRP A 280 -12.13 7.02 17.43
CA TRP A 280 -13.24 6.09 17.53
C TRP A 280 -14.50 6.87 17.87
N LEU A 281 -15.40 6.92 16.96
CA LEU A 281 -16.66 7.59 17.20
C LEU A 281 -17.61 6.69 17.99
N PRO A 282 -18.32 7.22 18.99
CA PRO A 282 -19.34 6.48 19.71
C PRO A 282 -20.53 6.19 18.80
N LYS A 283 -21.35 5.19 19.15
CA LYS A 283 -22.59 4.91 18.42
C LYS A 283 -23.61 6.05 18.55
N GLU A 284 -23.63 6.71 19.72
CA GLU A 284 -24.44 7.90 19.98
C GLU A 284 -23.89 9.05 19.14
N GLY A 285 -24.76 9.68 18.39
CA GLY A 285 -24.41 10.72 17.42
C GLY A 285 -23.96 10.19 16.06
N THR A 286 -23.67 8.88 15.92
CA THR A 286 -23.35 8.26 14.63
C THR A 286 -24.45 7.31 14.18
N VAL A 287 -24.52 6.10 14.74
CA VAL A 287 -25.58 5.11 14.44
C VAL A 287 -26.90 5.52 15.06
N GLU A 288 -26.89 5.90 16.33
CA GLU A 288 -28.03 6.42 17.07
C GLU A 288 -27.91 7.96 17.18
N PRO A 289 -29.03 8.70 17.15
CA PRO A 289 -29.00 10.14 17.41
C PRO A 289 -28.48 10.45 18.82
N LEU A 290 -27.95 11.65 19.01
CA LEU A 290 -27.72 12.23 20.32
C LEU A 290 -29.05 12.44 21.08
N PRO A 291 -29.04 12.63 22.40
CA PRO A 291 -30.26 12.87 23.20
C PRO A 291 -31.11 14.05 22.70
N ASN A 292 -30.50 15.05 22.05
CA ASN A 292 -31.18 16.19 21.43
C ASN A 292 -31.75 15.88 20.01
N GLY A 293 -31.56 14.67 19.49
CA GLY A 293 -31.99 14.24 18.17
C GLY A 293 -30.97 14.48 17.04
N ASP A 294 -29.89 15.18 17.31
CA ASP A 294 -28.86 15.50 16.31
C ASP A 294 -27.94 14.32 16.02
N ARG A 295 -27.20 14.43 14.93
CA ARG A 295 -26.09 13.51 14.57
C ARG A 295 -24.81 14.31 14.37
N LEU A 296 -23.69 13.68 14.68
CA LEU A 296 -22.37 14.21 14.36
C LEU A 296 -22.21 14.32 12.85
N PRO A 297 -21.59 15.38 12.33
CA PRO A 297 -21.28 15.47 10.92
C PRO A 297 -20.30 14.36 10.51
N THR A 298 -20.36 13.94 9.25
CA THR A 298 -19.55 12.81 8.72
C THR A 298 -18.05 13.07 8.74
N ASN A 299 -17.64 14.33 8.82
CA ASN A 299 -16.24 14.76 8.93
C ASN A 299 -15.83 15.11 10.38
N PHE A 300 -16.66 14.76 11.36
CA PHE A 300 -16.35 15.04 12.76
C PHE A 300 -15.05 14.39 13.20
N ASN A 301 -14.24 15.16 13.94
CA ASN A 301 -12.98 14.70 14.53
C ASN A 301 -12.98 15.10 16.01
N GLU A 302 -13.10 14.12 16.89
CA GLU A 302 -13.09 14.32 18.36
C GLU A 302 -11.70 14.60 18.91
N GLY A 303 -10.66 14.43 18.09
CA GLY A 303 -9.28 14.60 18.49
C GLY A 303 -8.88 16.07 18.74
N ALA A 304 -7.84 16.26 19.51
CA ALA A 304 -7.25 17.57 19.73
C ALA A 304 -6.62 18.13 18.43
N LYS A 305 -6.54 19.47 18.34
CA LYS A 305 -5.97 20.15 17.15
C LYS A 305 -4.49 19.85 16.93
N ASN A 306 -3.79 19.39 17.95
CA ASN A 306 -2.37 19.05 17.91
C ASN A 306 -2.10 17.55 17.97
N ASN A 307 -3.10 16.74 17.62
CA ASN A 307 -2.87 15.32 17.41
C ASN A 307 -1.89 15.13 16.25
N THR A 308 -0.90 14.27 16.46
CA THR A 308 0.09 13.92 15.45
C THR A 308 0.30 12.41 15.44
N TYR A 309 0.44 11.84 14.26
CA TYR A 309 0.85 10.46 14.11
C TYR A 309 1.74 10.31 12.88
N SER A 310 3.00 9.95 13.10
CA SER A 310 3.98 9.77 12.04
C SER A 310 4.56 8.36 12.03
N ARG A 311 5.01 7.91 10.85
CA ARG A 311 5.62 6.60 10.66
C ARG A 311 6.84 6.71 9.74
N ASN A 312 7.91 6.03 10.12
CA ASN A 312 9.08 5.85 9.28
C ASN A 312 9.42 4.37 9.20
N GLN A 313 9.49 3.82 7.99
CA GLN A 313 9.73 2.40 7.72
C GLN A 313 10.94 2.24 6.82
N LYS A 314 11.77 1.25 7.14
CA LYS A 314 12.94 0.86 6.35
C LYS A 314 13.00 -0.65 6.28
N MET A 315 13.06 -1.17 5.07
CA MET A 315 13.24 -2.59 4.81
C MET A 315 14.35 -2.79 3.80
N VAL A 316 15.21 -3.74 4.07
CA VAL A 316 16.29 -4.15 3.16
C VAL A 316 16.42 -5.66 3.24
N GLY A 317 16.54 -6.30 2.10
CA GLY A 317 16.62 -7.76 2.06
C GLY A 317 16.99 -8.29 0.70
N TYR A 318 16.92 -9.59 0.56
CA TYR A 318 17.15 -10.28 -0.70
C TYR A 318 16.29 -11.53 -0.83
N SER A 319 16.08 -11.93 -2.08
CA SER A 319 15.61 -13.25 -2.49
C SER A 319 16.69 -13.91 -3.32
N PHE A 320 17.00 -15.15 -3.00
CA PHE A 320 17.95 -15.98 -3.74
C PHE A 320 17.27 -17.30 -4.12
N ASP A 321 17.33 -17.64 -5.40
CA ASP A 321 16.82 -18.88 -5.96
C ASP A 321 17.93 -19.54 -6.77
N HIS A 322 18.14 -20.85 -6.54
CA HIS A 322 19.08 -21.63 -7.33
C HIS A 322 18.57 -23.06 -7.56
N GLU A 323 18.51 -23.46 -8.83
CA GLU A 323 18.12 -24.79 -9.27
C GLU A 323 19.36 -25.63 -9.53
N PHE A 324 19.70 -26.55 -8.61
CA PHE A 324 20.82 -27.47 -8.81
C PHE A 324 20.55 -28.48 -9.92
N ASN A 325 19.32 -28.95 -10.00
CA ASN A 325 18.81 -29.87 -11.03
C ASN A 325 17.27 -29.86 -11.01
N ASP A 326 16.65 -30.61 -11.91
CA ASP A 326 15.18 -30.70 -12.07
C ASP A 326 14.42 -31.14 -10.80
N THR A 327 15.12 -31.69 -9.82
CA THR A 327 14.53 -32.22 -8.58
C THR A 327 14.82 -31.33 -7.36
N PHE A 328 15.93 -30.60 -7.37
CA PHE A 328 16.42 -29.89 -6.18
C PHE A 328 16.64 -28.40 -6.48
N THR A 329 15.84 -27.57 -5.82
CA THR A 329 15.92 -26.11 -5.85
C THR A 329 16.08 -25.58 -4.44
N VAL A 330 17.00 -24.63 -4.23
CA VAL A 330 17.15 -23.89 -2.98
C VAL A 330 16.61 -22.48 -3.17
N ARG A 331 15.79 -22.06 -2.21
CA ARG A 331 15.24 -20.71 -2.17
C ARG A 331 15.48 -20.12 -0.78
N GLN A 332 16.02 -18.91 -0.74
CA GLN A 332 16.30 -18.21 0.50
C GLN A 332 15.81 -16.76 0.41
N ASN A 333 15.06 -16.34 1.42
CA ASN A 333 14.63 -14.94 1.58
C ASN A 333 15.14 -14.43 2.93
N LEU A 334 15.68 -13.21 2.94
CA LEU A 334 16.08 -12.54 4.17
C LEU A 334 15.65 -11.08 4.10
N ARG A 335 15.13 -10.54 5.22
CA ARG A 335 14.77 -9.14 5.33
C ARG A 335 15.09 -8.62 6.73
N PHE A 336 15.76 -7.50 6.77
CA PHE A 336 15.81 -6.60 7.92
C PHE A 336 14.71 -5.55 7.76
N ALA A 337 13.95 -5.27 8.83
CA ALA A 337 12.90 -4.26 8.84
C ALA A 337 12.98 -3.44 10.13
N GLU A 338 12.89 -2.14 9.99
CA GLU A 338 12.74 -1.19 11.10
C GLU A 338 11.47 -0.36 10.85
N ASN A 339 10.61 -0.26 11.87
CA ASN A 339 9.44 0.60 11.85
C ASN A 339 9.42 1.48 13.11
N LYS A 340 9.49 2.78 12.90
CA LYS A 340 9.41 3.80 13.96
C LYS A 340 8.12 4.58 13.79
N THR A 341 7.29 4.59 14.83
CA THR A 341 6.08 5.40 14.92
C THR A 341 6.16 6.36 16.08
N SER A 342 5.62 7.55 15.89
CA SER A 342 5.43 8.52 16.95
C SER A 342 3.98 8.95 16.93
N GLN A 343 3.31 8.82 18.06
CA GLN A 343 1.91 9.19 18.22
C GLN A 343 1.75 10.09 19.44
N ASN A 344 1.13 11.24 19.22
CA ASN A 344 0.62 12.12 20.27
C ASN A 344 -0.84 12.41 19.93
N SER A 345 -1.76 11.76 20.63
CA SER A 345 -3.18 11.84 20.30
C SER A 345 -4.06 11.86 21.53
N VAL A 346 -5.08 12.71 21.46
CA VAL A 346 -6.24 12.71 22.35
C VAL A 346 -7.43 12.26 21.52
N TYR A 347 -8.21 11.34 22.04
CA TYR A 347 -9.40 10.81 21.37
C TYR A 347 -10.52 10.54 22.37
N GLY A 348 -11.77 10.53 21.89
CA GLY A 348 -12.95 10.32 22.71
C GLY A 348 -13.12 8.85 23.13
N TYR A 349 -13.57 8.62 24.34
CA TYR A 349 -13.91 7.28 24.85
C TYR A 349 -15.41 6.99 24.81
N GLY A 350 -16.24 8.02 24.61
CA GLY A 350 -17.69 7.92 24.57
C GLY A 350 -18.36 9.26 24.82
N VAL A 351 -19.67 9.27 24.83
CA VAL A 351 -20.50 10.45 25.10
C VAL A 351 -20.92 10.43 26.56
N CYS A 352 -20.77 11.58 27.22
CA CYS A 352 -21.20 11.78 28.59
C CYS A 352 -22.67 12.20 28.59
N THR A 353 -23.58 11.24 28.59
CA THR A 353 -25.04 11.50 28.53
C THR A 353 -25.66 11.76 29.89
N ASP A 354 -25.13 11.18 30.95
CA ASP A 354 -25.58 11.36 32.33
C ASP A 354 -24.36 11.32 33.29
N PRO A 355 -23.79 12.47 33.64
CA PRO A 355 -22.67 12.53 34.58
C PRO A 355 -22.96 11.94 35.98
N ALA A 356 -24.21 11.99 36.42
CA ALA A 356 -24.59 11.54 37.76
C ALA A 356 -24.66 10.01 37.87
N ASN A 357 -25.02 9.32 36.75
CA ASN A 357 -25.18 7.86 36.69
C ASN A 357 -24.10 7.15 35.85
N SER A 358 -23.11 7.88 35.37
CA SER A 358 -22.06 7.27 34.60
C SER A 358 -21.12 6.45 35.47
N GLY A 359 -20.93 5.17 35.18
CA GLY A 359 -19.86 4.37 35.78
C GLY A 359 -18.45 4.87 35.44
N ASN A 360 -18.33 5.89 34.60
CA ASN A 360 -17.08 6.52 34.18
C ASN A 360 -16.77 7.72 35.07
N LYS A 361 -15.69 7.62 35.86
CA LYS A 361 -15.26 8.68 36.80
C LYS A 361 -14.98 10.03 36.12
N GLN A 362 -14.49 10.04 34.88
CA GLN A 362 -14.23 11.27 34.12
C GLN A 362 -15.54 11.96 33.73
N CYS A 363 -16.56 11.18 33.34
CA CYS A 363 -17.88 11.71 33.04
C CYS A 363 -18.56 12.28 34.33
N ALA A 364 -18.44 11.58 35.45
CA ALA A 364 -18.98 12.03 36.73
C ALA A 364 -18.30 13.30 37.27
N ALA A 365 -17.06 13.58 36.85
CA ALA A 365 -16.31 14.76 37.25
C ALA A 365 -16.71 16.05 36.49
N LEU A 366 -17.53 15.96 35.42
CA LEU A 366 -18.05 17.12 34.72
C LEU A 366 -19.12 17.81 35.57
N ALA A 367 -18.81 19.01 36.06
CA ALA A 367 -19.76 19.79 36.84
C ALA A 367 -20.92 20.29 35.96
N PRO A 368 -22.13 20.47 36.54
CA PRO A 368 -23.29 21.02 35.78
C PRO A 368 -23.07 22.41 35.19
N SER A 369 -22.08 23.15 35.69
CA SER A 369 -21.68 24.49 35.21
C SER A 369 -20.86 24.42 33.88
N ASP A 370 -20.37 23.27 33.48
CA ASP A 370 -19.51 23.11 32.31
C ASP A 370 -20.23 22.50 31.12
N LYS A 371 -21.58 22.48 31.16
CA LYS A 371 -22.45 21.92 30.12
C LYS A 371 -22.81 22.94 29.05
#